data_1676aecf95cdcc40f93a15727191acee
#
_entry.id   1676aecf95cdcc40f93a15727191acee
#
_cell.length_a   1.000
_cell.length_b   1.000
_cell.length_c   1.000
_cell.angle_alpha   90.00
_cell.angle_beta   90.00
_cell.angle_gamma   90.00
#
_symmetry.space_group_name_H-M   'P 1'
#
loop_
_entity.id
_entity.type
_entity.pdbx_description
1 polymer ?
#
loop_
_entity_poly.entity_id
_entity_poly.type
_entity_poly.pdbx_seq_one_letter_code
_entity_poly.pdbx_strand_id
1 'polypeptide(L)'
;MTTAKFLRIFQNKLKPIIGMIHIQALPGTPENKLSPDKIIEKALEEAFIYKAAGIDALMIENMHDVPYQKNFATPEITAMMAIIAHEIKQNTALPLGIQILAAANKEAIAAAYTSGADFIRAEGFVYGHLADEGYIDSNAAKLLRYRKQINANNIAIFTDIKKKHSSHTITSDLDIIEMAKAAEFFLSDGLIITGNHTGEPANIDEIKKVYEPTDLPVLIGSGINYENIEIYFPLADAFIIGSYFKKDNFWKNELEPKKIKDFMEKVEKLRTGFPNY
;
A
#
# COMPACT_ATOMS: atom_id res chain seq x y z
N MET A 1 -0.90 -16.79 10.31
CA MET A 1 -2.06 -16.30 11.12
C MET A 1 -2.15 -14.80 11.03
N THR A 2 -3.32 -14.27 10.76
CA THR A 2 -3.54 -12.81 10.66
C THR A 2 -3.34 -12.16 12.04
N THR A 3 -2.48 -11.15 12.14
CA THR A 3 -2.18 -10.53 13.44
C THR A 3 -3.39 -9.77 14.00
N ALA A 4 -3.49 -9.65 15.34
CA ALA A 4 -4.55 -8.89 16.00
C ALA A 4 -4.63 -7.43 15.52
N LYS A 5 -3.48 -6.83 15.14
CA LYS A 5 -3.41 -5.47 14.58
C LYS A 5 -4.07 -5.40 13.20
N PHE A 6 -3.80 -6.37 12.31
CA PHE A 6 -4.43 -6.46 10.99
C PHE A 6 -5.96 -6.63 11.11
N LEU A 7 -6.41 -7.57 11.94
CA LEU A 7 -7.84 -7.82 12.17
C LEU A 7 -8.57 -6.57 12.69
N ARG A 8 -7.94 -5.84 13.63
CA ARG A 8 -8.50 -4.59 14.15
C ARG A 8 -8.61 -3.52 13.05
N ILE A 9 -7.56 -3.32 12.24
CA ILE A 9 -7.55 -2.32 11.16
C ILE A 9 -8.67 -2.60 10.17
N PHE A 10 -8.77 -3.83 9.69
CA PHE A 10 -9.75 -4.21 8.68
C PHE A 10 -11.07 -4.74 9.25
N GLN A 11 -11.34 -4.51 10.56
CA GLN A 11 -12.60 -4.82 11.23
C GLN A 11 -13.05 -6.29 11.03
N ASN A 12 -12.10 -7.21 11.06
CA ASN A 12 -12.30 -8.64 10.80
C ASN A 12 -12.87 -8.94 9.38
N LYS A 13 -12.77 -8.01 8.45
CA LYS A 13 -13.20 -8.24 7.07
C LYS A 13 -12.33 -9.33 6.43
N LEU A 14 -12.96 -10.32 5.83
CA LEU A 14 -12.26 -11.40 5.14
C LEU A 14 -11.65 -10.86 3.84
N LYS A 15 -10.32 -11.00 3.72
CA LYS A 15 -9.58 -10.63 2.51
C LYS A 15 -9.91 -9.21 2.02
N PRO A 16 -9.66 -8.15 2.83
CA PRO A 16 -10.04 -6.79 2.50
C PRO A 16 -9.41 -6.31 1.19
N ILE A 17 -10.19 -5.54 0.44
CA ILE A 17 -9.76 -4.87 -0.79
C ILE A 17 -9.44 -3.42 -0.45
N ILE A 18 -8.20 -3.02 -0.75
CA ILE A 18 -7.66 -1.69 -0.49
C ILE A 18 -7.60 -0.93 -1.82
N GLY A 19 -8.42 0.10 -1.96
CA GLY A 19 -8.41 0.98 -3.14
C GLY A 19 -7.28 2.01 -3.07
N MET A 20 -6.45 2.09 -4.11
CA MET A 20 -5.33 3.04 -4.18
C MET A 20 -5.77 4.36 -4.79
N ILE A 21 -5.53 5.46 -4.09
CA ILE A 21 -5.68 6.83 -4.58
C ILE A 21 -4.29 7.37 -4.91
N HIS A 22 -4.03 7.63 -6.19
CA HIS A 22 -2.79 8.24 -6.66
C HIS A 22 -2.91 9.76 -6.57
N ILE A 23 -2.32 10.35 -5.53
CA ILE A 23 -2.38 11.79 -5.26
C ILE A 23 -1.71 12.55 -6.40
N GLN A 24 -2.37 13.63 -6.84
CA GLN A 24 -1.83 14.54 -7.87
C GLN A 24 -0.52 15.17 -7.39
N ALA A 25 0.33 15.55 -8.34
CA ALA A 25 1.65 16.12 -8.06
C ALA A 25 1.57 17.24 -7.01
N LEU A 26 2.28 17.04 -5.90
CA LEU A 26 2.23 17.89 -4.72
C LEU A 26 3.07 19.16 -4.88
N PRO A 27 2.80 20.24 -4.11
CA PRO A 27 3.59 21.46 -4.14
C PRO A 27 5.09 21.18 -3.99
N GLY A 28 5.91 21.87 -4.78
CA GLY A 28 7.36 21.68 -4.79
C GLY A 28 7.86 20.61 -5.78
N THR A 29 6.97 19.79 -6.34
CA THR A 29 7.35 18.80 -7.36
C THR A 29 7.28 19.37 -8.78
N PRO A 30 8.12 18.87 -9.74
CA PRO A 30 8.19 19.40 -11.09
C PRO A 30 6.86 19.40 -11.87
N GLU A 31 6.02 18.39 -11.64
CA GLU A 31 4.73 18.23 -12.33
C GLU A 31 3.55 18.90 -11.62
N ASN A 32 3.77 19.60 -10.49
CA ASN A 32 2.69 20.28 -9.79
C ASN A 32 2.07 21.40 -10.64
N LYS A 33 0.76 21.37 -10.83
CA LYS A 33 -0.03 22.34 -11.59
C LYS A 33 -1.30 22.78 -10.85
N LEU A 34 -1.59 22.13 -9.73
CA LEU A 34 -2.83 22.35 -8.97
C LEU A 34 -2.53 23.03 -7.64
N SER A 35 -3.48 23.82 -7.17
CA SER A 35 -3.43 24.34 -5.81
C SER A 35 -3.65 23.21 -4.78
N PRO A 36 -3.17 23.39 -3.53
CA PRO A 36 -3.42 22.44 -2.45
C PRO A 36 -4.88 22.03 -2.32
N ASP A 37 -5.80 23.00 -2.35
CA ASP A 37 -7.25 22.73 -2.22
C ASP A 37 -7.78 21.86 -3.35
N LYS A 38 -7.31 22.07 -4.59
CA LYS A 38 -7.71 21.25 -5.74
C LYS A 38 -7.15 19.84 -5.70
N ILE A 39 -5.99 19.63 -5.09
CA ILE A 39 -5.41 18.30 -4.88
C ILE A 39 -6.25 17.55 -3.84
N ILE A 40 -6.62 18.22 -2.74
CA ILE A 40 -7.48 17.64 -1.68
C ILE A 40 -8.86 17.28 -2.27
N GLU A 41 -9.49 18.19 -3.01
CA GLU A 41 -10.78 17.97 -3.66
C GLU A 41 -10.77 16.71 -4.54
N LYS A 42 -9.77 16.56 -5.41
CA LYS A 42 -9.62 15.37 -6.27
C LYS A 42 -9.41 14.06 -5.48
N ALA A 43 -8.62 14.12 -4.40
CA ALA A 43 -8.41 12.95 -3.55
C ALA A 43 -9.71 12.53 -2.84
N LEU A 44 -10.52 13.49 -2.39
CA LEU A 44 -11.83 13.23 -1.79
C LEU A 44 -12.83 12.68 -2.80
N GLU A 45 -12.86 13.21 -4.03
CA GLU A 45 -13.70 12.67 -5.12
C GLU A 45 -13.41 11.18 -5.36
N GLU A 46 -12.14 10.79 -5.48
CA GLU A 46 -11.76 9.37 -5.63
C GLU A 46 -12.15 8.54 -4.39
N ALA A 47 -11.94 9.08 -3.18
CA ALA A 47 -12.31 8.41 -1.94
C ALA A 47 -13.82 8.13 -1.85
N PHE A 48 -14.65 9.09 -2.27
CA PHE A 48 -16.11 8.91 -2.30
C PHE A 48 -16.55 7.90 -3.36
N ILE A 49 -15.91 7.86 -4.52
CA ILE A 49 -16.17 6.84 -5.56
C ILE A 49 -15.89 5.44 -4.99
N TYR A 50 -14.74 5.26 -4.34
CA TYR A 50 -14.39 3.99 -3.70
C TYR A 50 -15.38 3.59 -2.61
N LYS A 51 -15.71 4.53 -1.72
CA LYS A 51 -16.69 4.30 -0.63
C LYS A 51 -18.06 3.89 -1.18
N ALA A 52 -18.56 4.59 -2.20
CA ALA A 52 -19.85 4.29 -2.84
C ALA A 52 -19.86 2.91 -3.53
N ALA A 53 -18.69 2.44 -4.02
CA ALA A 53 -18.54 1.13 -4.61
C ALA A 53 -18.35 -0.01 -3.59
N GLY A 54 -18.29 0.30 -2.28
CA GLY A 54 -18.17 -0.69 -1.21
C GLY A 54 -16.75 -1.20 -0.97
N ILE A 55 -15.71 -0.41 -1.29
CA ILE A 55 -14.31 -0.77 -0.97
C ILE A 55 -14.12 -0.92 0.55
N ASP A 56 -13.26 -1.83 0.99
CA ASP A 56 -13.08 -2.10 2.43
C ASP A 56 -12.10 -1.13 3.10
N ALA A 57 -11.11 -0.66 2.37
CA ALA A 57 -10.09 0.28 2.87
C ALA A 57 -9.52 1.13 1.73
N LEU A 58 -8.86 2.21 2.09
CA LEU A 58 -8.19 3.11 1.15
C LEU A 58 -6.69 3.17 1.44
N MET A 59 -5.92 3.54 0.42
CA MET A 59 -4.51 3.87 0.56
C MET A 59 -4.17 5.02 -0.37
N ILE A 60 -3.43 6.01 0.14
CA ILE A 60 -2.93 7.13 -0.65
C ILE A 60 -1.44 6.99 -0.94
N GLU A 61 -1.04 7.40 -2.14
CA GLU A 61 0.35 7.38 -2.60
C GLU A 61 0.61 8.62 -3.45
N ASN A 62 1.74 9.30 -3.22
CA ASN A 62 2.14 10.49 -3.99
C ASN A 62 2.75 10.16 -5.36
N MET A 63 2.07 9.30 -6.12
CA MET A 63 2.61 8.72 -7.36
C MET A 63 2.86 9.72 -8.50
N HIS A 64 2.26 10.91 -8.45
CA HIS A 64 2.50 11.96 -9.45
C HIS A 64 3.70 12.86 -9.13
N ASP A 65 4.41 12.66 -8.03
CA ASP A 65 5.56 13.49 -7.60
C ASP A 65 6.88 13.17 -8.36
N VAL A 66 6.78 12.71 -9.59
CA VAL A 66 7.95 12.32 -10.39
C VAL A 66 8.85 13.53 -10.73
N PRO A 67 10.20 13.34 -10.64
CA PRO A 67 10.95 12.22 -10.10
C PRO A 67 10.97 12.19 -8.56
N TYR A 68 10.88 11.01 -7.95
CA TYR A 68 10.83 10.89 -6.50
C TYR A 68 12.18 11.13 -5.84
N GLN A 69 12.15 11.70 -4.63
CA GLN A 69 13.31 11.76 -3.75
C GLN A 69 13.41 10.47 -2.93
N LYS A 70 14.61 9.89 -2.82
CA LYS A 70 14.80 8.65 -2.07
C LYS A 70 14.91 8.88 -0.56
N ASN A 71 14.27 8.04 0.24
CA ASN A 71 14.38 7.97 1.71
C ASN A 71 13.95 9.24 2.45
N PHE A 72 13.35 10.19 1.76
CA PHE A 72 13.03 11.51 2.30
C PHE A 72 11.90 12.16 1.50
N ALA A 73 11.03 12.89 2.18
CA ALA A 73 10.10 13.83 1.56
C ALA A 73 10.22 15.19 2.25
N THR A 74 10.09 16.26 1.47
CA THR A 74 10.15 17.63 1.98
C THR A 74 8.97 17.94 2.91
N PRO A 75 9.07 18.97 3.77
CA PRO A 75 8.01 19.31 4.72
C PRO A 75 6.65 19.54 4.06
N GLU A 76 6.60 20.19 2.90
CA GLU A 76 5.37 20.46 2.16
C GLU A 76 4.69 19.17 1.66
N ILE A 77 5.47 18.18 1.19
CA ILE A 77 4.96 16.87 0.77
C ILE A 77 4.35 16.14 1.99
N THR A 78 5.11 16.09 3.10
CA THR A 78 4.65 15.45 4.32
C THR A 78 3.39 16.10 4.88
N ALA A 79 3.33 17.44 4.90
CA ALA A 79 2.18 18.20 5.35
C ALA A 79 0.95 17.95 4.47
N MET A 80 1.10 18.01 3.14
CA MET A 80 0.00 17.74 2.20
C MET A 80 -0.53 16.31 2.34
N MET A 81 0.34 15.30 2.42
CA MET A 81 -0.07 13.93 2.62
C MET A 81 -0.83 13.72 3.94
N ALA A 82 -0.43 14.41 5.01
CA ALA A 82 -1.13 14.36 6.30
C ALA A 82 -2.51 15.03 6.22
N ILE A 83 -2.62 16.21 5.57
CA ILE A 83 -3.89 16.92 5.40
C ILE A 83 -4.86 16.09 4.54
N ILE A 84 -4.41 15.59 3.39
CA ILE A 84 -5.21 14.76 2.49
C ILE A 84 -5.71 13.50 3.22
N ALA A 85 -4.82 12.83 3.96
CA ALA A 85 -5.18 11.66 4.73
C ALA A 85 -6.21 11.98 5.82
N HIS A 86 -6.05 13.11 6.52
CA HIS A 86 -7.01 13.57 7.53
C HIS A 86 -8.39 13.81 6.92
N GLU A 87 -8.46 14.55 5.82
CA GLU A 87 -9.71 14.84 5.12
C GLU A 87 -10.41 13.55 4.64
N ILE A 88 -9.66 12.62 4.04
CA ILE A 88 -10.22 11.32 3.62
C ILE A 88 -10.75 10.55 4.84
N LYS A 89 -9.99 10.49 5.93
CA LYS A 89 -10.37 9.76 7.13
C LYS A 89 -11.65 10.32 7.77
N GLN A 90 -11.77 11.64 7.88
CA GLN A 90 -12.94 12.31 8.44
C GLN A 90 -14.20 12.10 7.58
N ASN A 91 -14.06 12.08 6.24
CA ASN A 91 -15.20 12.01 5.33
C ASN A 91 -15.62 10.57 4.97
N THR A 92 -14.72 9.59 5.10
CA THR A 92 -15.04 8.20 4.73
C THR A 92 -15.24 7.28 5.92
N ALA A 93 -14.52 7.49 7.01
CA ALA A 93 -14.37 6.61 8.16
C ALA A 93 -13.78 5.21 7.81
N LEU A 94 -13.31 5.01 6.58
CA LEU A 94 -12.67 3.77 6.14
C LEU A 94 -11.27 3.63 6.76
N PRO A 95 -10.75 2.41 6.95
CA PRO A 95 -9.32 2.19 7.19
C PRO A 95 -8.50 2.85 6.09
N LEU A 96 -7.41 3.53 6.48
CA LEU A 96 -6.59 4.31 5.55
C LEU A 96 -5.11 4.00 5.73
N GLY A 97 -4.43 3.74 4.60
CA GLY A 97 -2.99 3.61 4.53
C GLY A 97 -2.32 4.79 3.83
N ILE A 98 -1.04 4.97 4.11
CA ILE A 98 -0.20 6.00 3.46
C ILE A 98 1.09 5.37 2.95
N GLN A 99 1.47 5.71 1.71
CA GLN A 99 2.81 5.51 1.17
C GLN A 99 3.36 6.84 0.69
N ILE A 100 4.61 7.15 1.00
CA ILE A 100 5.31 8.32 0.46
C ILE A 100 6.56 7.83 -0.27
N LEU A 101 6.56 8.03 -1.58
CA LEU A 101 7.62 7.63 -2.50
C LEU A 101 8.81 8.61 -2.46
N ALA A 102 10.04 8.09 -2.64
CA ALA A 102 10.37 6.66 -2.59
C ALA A 102 10.99 6.35 -1.22
N ALA A 103 10.43 5.38 -0.51
CA ALA A 103 10.91 4.94 0.81
C ALA A 103 10.97 6.06 1.89
N ALA A 104 10.19 7.13 1.78
CA ALA A 104 10.06 8.17 2.80
C ALA A 104 9.17 7.68 3.97
N ASN A 105 9.56 6.53 4.53
CA ASN A 105 8.76 5.77 5.51
C ASN A 105 8.58 6.52 6.84
N LYS A 106 9.56 7.33 7.24
CA LYS A 106 9.48 8.15 8.46
C LYS A 106 8.42 9.23 8.33
N GLU A 107 8.38 9.90 7.19
CA GLU A 107 7.39 10.89 6.82
C GLU A 107 6.00 10.27 6.71
N ALA A 108 5.91 9.07 6.13
CA ALA A 108 4.67 8.31 6.05
C ALA A 108 4.10 7.95 7.44
N ILE A 109 4.94 7.51 8.40
CA ILE A 109 4.51 7.26 9.80
C ILE A 109 4.06 8.56 10.48
N ALA A 110 4.78 9.68 10.26
CA ALA A 110 4.41 10.97 10.82
C ALA A 110 3.05 11.43 10.29
N ALA A 111 2.85 11.37 8.98
CA ALA A 111 1.59 11.70 8.33
C ALA A 111 0.45 10.78 8.80
N ALA A 112 0.69 9.47 8.91
CA ALA A 112 -0.31 8.50 9.37
C ALA A 112 -0.74 8.78 10.82
N TYR A 113 0.22 9.04 11.71
CA TYR A 113 -0.09 9.33 13.10
C TYR A 113 -0.90 10.62 13.28
N THR A 114 -0.52 11.68 12.59
CA THR A 114 -1.16 13.00 12.71
C THR A 114 -2.52 13.09 12.01
N SER A 115 -2.75 12.29 10.98
CA SER A 115 -4.02 12.25 10.23
C SER A 115 -5.04 11.26 10.79
N GLY A 116 -4.62 10.32 11.66
CA GLY A 116 -5.45 9.22 12.14
C GLY A 116 -5.55 8.05 11.16
N ALA A 117 -4.63 7.93 10.19
CA ALA A 117 -4.52 6.75 9.34
C ALA A 117 -4.07 5.52 10.13
N ASP A 118 -4.28 4.33 9.59
CA ASP A 118 -4.19 3.07 10.32
C ASP A 118 -2.91 2.30 10.02
N PHE A 119 -2.33 2.48 8.83
CA PHE A 119 -1.12 1.77 8.40
C PHE A 119 -0.30 2.57 7.41
N ILE A 120 0.94 2.14 7.20
CA ILE A 120 1.77 2.59 6.08
C ILE A 120 2.21 1.39 5.24
N ARG A 121 2.50 1.65 3.96
CA ARG A 121 3.28 0.78 3.10
C ARG A 121 4.71 1.27 3.07
N ALA A 122 5.65 0.41 3.49
CA ALA A 122 7.05 0.74 3.61
C ALA A 122 7.89 0.05 2.53
N GLU A 123 8.73 0.82 1.86
CA GLU A 123 9.77 0.32 0.95
C GLU A 123 11.12 0.28 1.67
N GLY A 124 12.01 -0.61 1.28
CA GLY A 124 13.36 -0.69 1.88
C GLY A 124 13.31 -0.90 3.40
N PHE A 125 12.45 -1.80 3.89
CA PHE A 125 12.35 -2.12 5.30
C PHE A 125 13.51 -3.01 5.75
N VAL A 126 13.70 -4.15 5.07
CA VAL A 126 14.86 -5.03 5.22
C VAL A 126 15.58 -5.13 3.89
N TYR A 127 16.87 -5.35 3.92
CA TYR A 127 17.77 -5.37 2.77
C TYR A 127 17.74 -4.09 1.92
N GLY A 128 18.81 -3.82 1.25
CA GLY A 128 18.90 -2.73 0.28
C GLY A 128 18.65 -3.22 -1.14
N HIS A 129 18.27 -2.31 -2.03
CA HIS A 129 18.08 -2.58 -3.45
C HIS A 129 18.40 -1.34 -4.28
N LEU A 130 18.61 -1.52 -5.58
CA LEU A 130 18.82 -0.43 -6.52
C LEU A 130 17.51 -0.14 -7.26
N ALA A 131 16.99 1.06 -7.07
CA ALA A 131 15.78 1.57 -7.74
C ALA A 131 16.12 2.71 -8.71
N ASP A 132 15.12 3.26 -9.41
CA ASP A 132 15.29 4.41 -10.31
C ASP A 132 15.86 5.63 -9.57
N GLU A 133 15.57 5.78 -8.29
CA GLU A 133 16.05 6.84 -7.40
C GLU A 133 17.47 6.58 -6.86
N GLY A 134 18.07 5.47 -7.23
CA GLY A 134 19.38 5.03 -6.76
C GLY A 134 19.29 3.97 -5.67
N TYR A 135 20.38 3.80 -4.91
CA TYR A 135 20.42 2.79 -3.85
C TYR A 135 19.51 3.18 -2.67
N ILE A 136 18.55 2.31 -2.38
CA ILE A 136 17.67 2.43 -1.21
C ILE A 136 18.18 1.46 -0.15
N ASP A 137 18.58 2.00 1.00
CA ASP A 137 19.07 1.24 2.15
C ASP A 137 17.90 0.79 3.04
N SER A 138 18.15 -0.28 3.83
CA SER A 138 17.17 -0.74 4.82
C SER A 138 17.01 0.24 5.96
N ASN A 139 15.78 0.45 6.43
CA ASN A 139 15.51 1.43 7.47
C ASN A 139 14.65 0.93 8.65
N ALA A 140 14.34 -0.36 8.74
CA ALA A 140 13.46 -0.93 9.76
C ALA A 140 13.81 -0.46 11.18
N ALA A 141 15.08 -0.52 11.54
CA ALA A 141 15.53 -0.14 12.89
C ALA A 141 15.27 1.35 13.21
N LYS A 142 15.50 2.24 12.23
CA LYS A 142 15.25 3.69 12.39
C LYS A 142 13.75 3.96 12.44
N LEU A 143 12.99 3.34 11.54
CA LEU A 143 11.54 3.51 11.42
C LEU A 143 10.80 3.05 12.67
N LEU A 144 11.12 1.86 13.21
CA LEU A 144 10.49 1.32 14.41
C LEU A 144 10.79 2.14 15.65
N ARG A 145 12.03 2.64 15.79
CA ARG A 145 12.37 3.57 16.88
C ARG A 145 11.64 4.88 16.79
N TYR A 146 11.52 5.44 15.59
CA TYR A 146 10.74 6.65 15.37
C TYR A 146 9.25 6.43 15.67
N ARG A 147 8.64 5.32 15.17
CA ARG A 147 7.26 4.93 15.51
C ARG A 147 7.06 4.90 17.03
N LYS A 148 8.00 4.29 17.77
CA LYS A 148 7.95 4.24 19.24
C LYS A 148 8.07 5.62 19.87
N GLN A 149 9.01 6.44 19.40
CA GLN A 149 9.28 7.78 19.92
C GLN A 149 8.07 8.72 19.87
N ILE A 150 7.29 8.66 18.79
CA ILE A 150 6.08 9.49 18.60
C ILE A 150 4.81 8.81 19.12
N ASN A 151 4.91 7.68 19.83
CA ASN A 151 3.79 6.88 20.33
C ASN A 151 2.82 6.35 19.25
N ALA A 152 3.28 6.15 18.01
CA ALA A 152 2.50 5.66 16.87
C ALA A 152 2.45 4.11 16.78
N ASN A 153 2.52 3.38 17.90
CA ASN A 153 2.56 1.92 17.92
C ASN A 153 1.30 1.25 17.34
N ASN A 154 0.20 1.98 17.30
CA ASN A 154 -1.06 1.54 16.69
C ASN A 154 -1.02 1.53 15.16
N ILE A 155 -0.11 2.28 14.53
CA ILE A 155 0.06 2.31 13.08
C ILE A 155 0.78 1.04 12.63
N ALA A 156 0.17 0.27 11.74
CA ALA A 156 0.81 -0.92 11.17
C ALA A 156 1.82 -0.52 10.08
N ILE A 157 2.88 -1.32 9.96
CA ILE A 157 3.86 -1.21 8.89
C ILE A 157 3.76 -2.47 8.04
N PHE A 158 3.19 -2.35 6.85
CA PHE A 158 3.21 -3.39 5.84
C PHE A 158 4.34 -3.11 4.87
N THR A 159 5.23 -4.07 4.67
CA THR A 159 6.46 -3.84 3.92
C THR A 159 6.53 -4.61 2.62
N ASP A 160 6.96 -3.92 1.56
CA ASP A 160 7.34 -4.58 0.32
C ASP A 160 8.55 -5.48 0.55
N ILE A 161 8.42 -6.74 0.12
CA ILE A 161 9.54 -7.66 -0.06
C ILE A 161 9.78 -7.84 -1.56
N LYS A 162 11.00 -7.68 -2.04
CA LYS A 162 11.33 -7.58 -3.48
C LYS A 162 10.50 -6.52 -4.20
N LYS A 163 10.70 -5.25 -3.82
CA LYS A 163 9.99 -4.11 -4.43
C LYS A 163 10.09 -4.13 -5.96
N LYS A 164 8.96 -3.90 -6.65
CA LYS A 164 8.92 -3.68 -8.11
C LYS A 164 9.74 -2.45 -8.53
N HIS A 165 10.04 -2.31 -9.83
CA HIS A 165 10.88 -1.24 -10.38
C HIS A 165 12.25 -1.14 -9.70
N SER A 166 12.86 -2.29 -9.40
CA SER A 166 14.13 -2.35 -8.69
C SER A 166 14.97 -3.51 -9.16
N SER A 167 16.28 -3.33 -9.08
CA SER A 167 17.24 -4.42 -9.24
C SER A 167 17.57 -5.01 -7.89
N HIS A 168 17.43 -6.34 -7.79
CA HIS A 168 17.75 -7.10 -6.58
C HIS A 168 19.04 -7.92 -6.72
N THR A 169 19.93 -7.50 -7.64
CA THR A 169 21.18 -8.22 -7.93
C THR A 169 22.07 -8.35 -6.69
N ILE A 170 22.10 -7.33 -5.83
CA ILE A 170 22.90 -7.35 -4.58
C ILE A 170 22.38 -8.34 -3.52
N THR A 171 21.19 -8.85 -3.71
CA THR A 171 20.51 -9.83 -2.83
C THR A 171 20.10 -11.08 -3.63
N SER A 172 20.76 -11.34 -4.75
CA SER A 172 20.43 -12.46 -5.65
C SER A 172 20.68 -13.85 -5.03
N ASP A 173 21.45 -13.91 -3.97
CA ASP A 173 21.70 -15.07 -3.12
C ASP A 173 20.59 -15.33 -2.08
N LEU A 174 19.64 -14.42 -1.94
CA LEU A 174 18.50 -14.55 -1.03
C LEU A 174 17.22 -14.91 -1.79
N ASP A 175 16.52 -15.90 -1.29
CA ASP A 175 15.18 -16.20 -1.79
C ASP A 175 14.10 -15.33 -1.10
N ILE A 176 12.87 -15.39 -1.61
CA ILE A 176 11.77 -14.59 -1.07
C ILE A 176 11.37 -15.03 0.35
N ILE A 177 11.61 -16.29 0.72
CA ILE A 177 11.33 -16.84 2.05
C ILE A 177 12.29 -16.22 3.07
N GLU A 178 13.57 -16.13 2.73
CA GLU A 178 14.58 -15.51 3.59
C GLU A 178 14.29 -14.02 3.81
N MET A 179 13.85 -13.32 2.76
CA MET A 179 13.42 -11.92 2.87
C MET A 179 12.19 -11.77 3.77
N ALA A 180 11.21 -12.66 3.65
CA ALA A 180 10.02 -12.67 4.50
C ALA A 180 10.38 -12.90 5.97
N LYS A 181 11.22 -13.91 6.26
CA LYS A 181 11.74 -14.19 7.62
C LYS A 181 12.52 -13.00 8.19
N ALA A 182 13.31 -12.32 7.37
CA ALA A 182 14.02 -11.12 7.82
C ALA A 182 13.06 -9.99 8.16
N ALA A 183 12.02 -9.76 7.36
CA ALA A 183 11.01 -8.75 7.65
C ALA A 183 10.23 -9.07 8.94
N GLU A 184 9.89 -10.33 9.18
CA GLU A 184 9.28 -10.82 10.41
C GLU A 184 10.20 -10.63 11.62
N PHE A 185 11.45 -11.04 11.52
CA PHE A 185 12.46 -10.84 12.56
C PHE A 185 12.68 -9.36 12.91
N PHE A 186 12.58 -8.48 11.92
CA PHE A 186 12.65 -7.03 12.10
C PHE A 186 11.29 -6.39 12.46
N LEU A 187 10.29 -7.19 12.87
CA LEU A 187 9.02 -6.74 13.43
C LEU A 187 8.16 -5.95 12.45
N SER A 188 8.10 -6.37 11.19
CA SER A 188 7.05 -5.93 10.26
C SER A 188 5.68 -6.38 10.77
N ASP A 189 4.64 -5.61 10.48
CA ASP A 189 3.26 -5.95 10.83
C ASP A 189 2.55 -6.75 9.69
N GLY A 190 3.21 -6.92 8.53
CA GLY A 190 2.75 -7.69 7.38
C GLY A 190 3.64 -7.51 6.16
N LEU A 191 3.46 -8.36 5.18
CA LEU A 191 4.29 -8.45 3.97
C LEU A 191 3.47 -8.04 2.74
N ILE A 192 4.09 -7.31 1.80
CA ILE A 192 3.49 -6.97 0.52
C ILE A 192 4.32 -7.61 -0.59
N ILE A 193 3.65 -8.43 -1.41
CA ILE A 193 4.25 -9.06 -2.60
C ILE A 193 3.69 -8.37 -3.84
N THR A 194 4.56 -8.02 -4.77
CA THR A 194 4.20 -7.35 -6.03
C THR A 194 4.74 -8.12 -7.22
N GLY A 195 4.23 -7.85 -8.43
CA GLY A 195 4.91 -8.20 -9.67
C GLY A 195 6.15 -7.33 -9.89
N ASN A 196 6.83 -7.51 -11.02
CA ASN A 196 8.05 -6.76 -11.34
C ASN A 196 7.75 -5.32 -11.77
N HIS A 197 6.60 -5.08 -12.40
CA HIS A 197 6.17 -3.78 -12.91
C HIS A 197 4.74 -3.42 -12.45
N THR A 198 4.39 -2.13 -12.57
CA THR A 198 3.04 -1.66 -12.24
C THR A 198 2.00 -2.36 -13.13
N GLY A 199 0.98 -2.98 -12.49
CA GLY A 199 -0.08 -3.71 -13.17
C GLY A 199 0.29 -5.16 -13.54
N GLU A 200 1.53 -5.57 -13.37
CA GLU A 200 1.95 -6.96 -13.56
C GLU A 200 1.55 -7.81 -12.34
N PRO A 201 0.93 -8.98 -12.55
CA PRO A 201 0.58 -9.88 -11.46
C PRO A 201 1.81 -10.42 -10.72
N ALA A 202 1.70 -10.56 -9.41
CA ALA A 202 2.72 -11.22 -8.60
C ALA A 202 2.79 -12.72 -8.95
N ASN A 203 3.99 -13.29 -8.84
CA ASN A 203 4.22 -14.71 -9.12
C ASN A 203 3.53 -15.60 -8.08
N ILE A 204 2.63 -16.48 -8.51
CA ILE A 204 1.84 -17.36 -7.64
C ILE A 204 2.74 -18.29 -6.80
N ASP A 205 3.82 -18.80 -7.38
CA ASP A 205 4.72 -19.71 -6.65
C ASP A 205 5.52 -18.95 -5.58
N GLU A 206 5.90 -17.71 -5.82
CA GLU A 206 6.53 -16.86 -4.81
C GLU A 206 5.54 -16.53 -3.67
N ILE A 207 4.28 -16.23 -4.00
CA ILE A 207 3.25 -15.98 -2.99
C ILE A 207 3.06 -17.21 -2.09
N LYS A 208 2.88 -18.40 -2.67
CA LYS A 208 2.71 -19.66 -1.91
C LYS A 208 3.88 -19.94 -0.98
N LYS A 209 5.11 -19.74 -1.46
CA LYS A 209 6.33 -19.93 -0.66
C LYS A 209 6.42 -19.03 0.56
N VAL A 210 5.79 -17.84 0.50
CA VAL A 210 5.76 -16.90 1.61
C VAL A 210 4.53 -17.13 2.50
N TYR A 211 3.36 -17.35 1.91
CA TYR A 211 2.08 -17.41 2.60
C TYR A 211 1.99 -18.59 3.59
N GLU A 212 2.52 -19.75 3.20
CA GLU A 212 2.44 -20.97 4.04
C GLU A 212 3.33 -20.90 5.30
N PRO A 213 4.62 -20.45 5.22
CA PRO A 213 5.51 -20.50 6.38
C PRO A 213 5.50 -19.25 7.27
N THR A 214 4.86 -18.15 6.87
CA THR A 214 4.85 -16.91 7.68
C THR A 214 3.63 -16.81 8.59
N ASP A 215 3.83 -16.25 9.78
CA ASP A 215 2.74 -15.85 10.69
C ASP A 215 2.22 -14.45 10.41
N LEU A 216 2.87 -13.68 9.52
CA LEU A 216 2.47 -12.34 9.14
C LEU A 216 1.38 -12.34 8.06
N PRO A 217 0.45 -11.38 8.06
CA PRO A 217 -0.47 -11.20 6.95
C PRO A 217 0.28 -10.87 5.66
N VAL A 218 -0.13 -11.52 4.58
CA VAL A 218 0.43 -11.34 3.24
C VAL A 218 -0.56 -10.57 2.38
N LEU A 219 -0.12 -9.42 1.85
CA LEU A 219 -0.90 -8.57 0.96
C LEU A 219 -0.34 -8.68 -0.46
N ILE A 220 -1.21 -8.69 -1.47
CA ILE A 220 -0.78 -8.58 -2.88
C ILE A 220 -0.97 -7.15 -3.34
N GLY A 221 0.13 -6.52 -3.79
CA GLY A 221 0.21 -5.08 -4.06
C GLY A 221 0.18 -4.67 -5.53
N SER A 222 -0.03 -5.59 -6.49
CA SER A 222 -0.14 -5.24 -7.92
C SER A 222 -0.77 -6.33 -8.78
N GLY A 223 -1.27 -5.94 -9.97
CA GLY A 223 -1.68 -6.86 -11.03
C GLY A 223 -2.97 -7.64 -10.78
N ILE A 224 -3.69 -7.34 -9.69
CA ILE A 224 -4.98 -7.96 -9.41
C ILE A 224 -6.07 -7.24 -10.21
N ASN A 225 -6.92 -8.04 -10.85
CA ASN A 225 -8.03 -7.60 -11.69
C ASN A 225 -9.22 -8.55 -11.55
N TYR A 226 -10.32 -8.24 -12.25
CA TYR A 226 -11.56 -9.03 -12.21
C TYR A 226 -11.37 -10.48 -12.66
N GLU A 227 -10.51 -10.69 -13.65
CA GLU A 227 -10.29 -12.00 -14.27
C GLU A 227 -9.48 -12.94 -13.36
N ASN A 228 -8.52 -12.38 -12.61
CA ASN A 228 -7.56 -13.19 -11.84
C ASN A 228 -7.78 -13.23 -10.33
N ILE A 229 -8.59 -12.34 -9.75
CA ILE A 229 -8.81 -12.28 -8.28
C ILE A 229 -9.17 -13.64 -7.68
N GLU A 230 -9.93 -14.45 -8.39
CA GLU A 230 -10.39 -15.77 -7.92
C GLU A 230 -9.22 -16.73 -7.67
N ILE A 231 -8.17 -16.65 -8.50
CA ILE A 231 -6.96 -17.48 -8.37
C ILE A 231 -6.14 -17.03 -7.15
N TYR A 232 -6.04 -15.70 -6.94
CA TYR A 232 -5.23 -15.12 -5.86
C TYR A 232 -5.95 -15.09 -4.51
N PHE A 233 -7.27 -15.14 -4.50
CA PHE A 233 -8.08 -15.00 -3.29
C PHE A 233 -7.70 -15.94 -2.14
N PRO A 234 -7.40 -17.25 -2.37
CA PRO A 234 -6.95 -18.14 -1.30
C PRO A 234 -5.50 -17.89 -0.84
N LEU A 235 -4.71 -17.14 -1.60
CA LEU A 235 -3.25 -17.05 -1.44
C LEU A 235 -2.78 -15.77 -0.72
N ALA A 236 -3.67 -14.92 -0.26
CA ALA A 236 -3.33 -13.68 0.42
C ALA A 236 -4.38 -13.30 1.47
N ASP A 237 -4.00 -12.40 2.38
CA ASP A 237 -4.90 -11.87 3.42
C ASP A 237 -5.56 -10.55 3.00
N ALA A 238 -4.98 -9.79 2.06
CA ALA A 238 -5.56 -8.57 1.51
C ALA A 238 -5.02 -8.25 0.11
N PHE A 239 -5.69 -7.32 -0.59
CA PHE A 239 -5.32 -6.91 -1.95
C PHE A 239 -5.30 -5.40 -2.08
N ILE A 240 -4.20 -4.84 -2.60
CA ILE A 240 -4.06 -3.41 -2.92
C ILE A 240 -4.24 -3.25 -4.42
N ILE A 241 -5.27 -2.52 -4.85
CA ILE A 241 -5.64 -2.38 -6.25
C ILE A 241 -5.67 -0.91 -6.63
N GLY A 242 -4.86 -0.54 -7.63
CA GLY A 242 -4.77 0.82 -8.16
C GLY A 242 -5.16 0.89 -9.63
N SER A 243 -4.21 0.64 -10.52
CA SER A 243 -4.34 0.85 -11.97
C SER A 243 -5.56 0.14 -12.58
N TYR A 244 -5.90 -1.05 -12.11
CA TYR A 244 -7.07 -1.79 -12.62
C TYR A 244 -8.37 -1.00 -12.47
N PHE A 245 -8.54 -0.25 -11.39
CA PHE A 245 -9.76 0.54 -11.15
C PHE A 245 -9.82 1.85 -11.95
N LYS A 246 -8.74 2.19 -12.65
CA LYS A 246 -8.67 3.37 -13.52
C LYS A 246 -9.12 3.03 -14.96
N LYS A 247 -9.54 4.04 -15.70
CA LYS A 247 -9.80 3.93 -17.15
C LYS A 247 -8.56 3.40 -17.85
N ASP A 248 -8.75 2.51 -18.82
CA ASP A 248 -7.70 1.86 -19.62
C ASP A 248 -6.62 1.14 -18.78
N ASN A 249 -6.92 0.81 -17.50
CA ASN A 249 -5.98 0.24 -16.52
C ASN A 249 -4.69 1.08 -16.35
N PHE A 250 -4.75 2.37 -16.65
CA PHE A 250 -3.62 3.26 -16.59
C PHE A 250 -3.70 4.15 -15.34
N TRP A 251 -2.69 4.09 -14.50
CA TRP A 251 -2.67 4.70 -13.17
C TRP A 251 -2.91 6.23 -13.14
N LYS A 252 -2.58 6.95 -14.22
CA LYS A 252 -2.80 8.41 -14.34
C LYS A 252 -4.25 8.79 -14.65
N ASN A 253 -5.04 7.85 -15.15
CA ASN A 253 -6.42 8.11 -15.56
C ASN A 253 -7.36 8.20 -14.34
N GLU A 254 -8.57 8.67 -14.58
CA GLU A 254 -9.64 8.72 -13.59
C GLU A 254 -10.15 7.31 -13.23
N LEU A 255 -10.75 7.19 -12.05
CA LEU A 255 -11.42 5.96 -11.63
C LEU A 255 -12.60 5.64 -12.56
N GLU A 256 -12.88 4.34 -12.71
CA GLU A 256 -14.03 3.81 -13.42
C GLU A 256 -15.01 3.17 -12.40
N PRO A 257 -16.01 3.93 -11.91
CA PRO A 257 -16.86 3.50 -10.80
C PRO A 257 -17.56 2.16 -11.03
N LYS A 258 -18.01 1.90 -12.28
CA LYS A 258 -18.64 0.63 -12.62
C LYS A 258 -17.70 -0.55 -12.45
N LYS A 259 -16.45 -0.41 -12.87
CA LYS A 259 -15.43 -1.46 -12.75
C LYS A 259 -15.14 -1.81 -11.29
N ILE A 260 -15.09 -0.80 -10.41
CA ILE A 260 -14.90 -1.01 -8.98
C ILE A 260 -16.09 -1.77 -8.39
N LYS A 261 -17.31 -1.35 -8.72
CA LYS A 261 -18.54 -1.98 -8.24
C LYS A 261 -18.64 -3.45 -8.68
N ASP A 262 -18.44 -3.71 -9.97
CA ASP A 262 -18.49 -5.07 -10.53
C ASP A 262 -17.43 -5.97 -9.85
N PHE A 263 -16.23 -5.43 -9.59
CA PHE A 263 -15.16 -6.13 -8.88
C PHE A 263 -15.57 -6.47 -7.44
N MET A 264 -16.11 -5.50 -6.69
CA MET A 264 -16.53 -5.72 -5.30
C MET A 264 -17.70 -6.71 -5.20
N GLU A 265 -18.63 -6.71 -6.15
CA GLU A 265 -19.70 -7.71 -6.24
C GLU A 265 -19.12 -9.13 -6.44
N LYS A 266 -18.07 -9.28 -7.26
CA LYS A 266 -17.36 -10.57 -7.41
C LYS A 266 -16.66 -10.97 -6.10
N VAL A 267 -15.99 -10.04 -5.43
CA VAL A 267 -15.31 -10.30 -4.15
C VAL A 267 -16.31 -10.75 -3.07
N GLU A 268 -17.48 -10.13 -2.96
CA GLU A 268 -18.50 -10.56 -2.00
C GLU A 268 -19.00 -12.00 -2.27
N LYS A 269 -19.13 -12.38 -3.54
CA LYS A 269 -19.47 -13.78 -3.90
C LYS A 269 -18.36 -14.76 -3.49
N LEU A 270 -17.08 -14.37 -3.68
CA LEU A 270 -15.96 -15.18 -3.24
C LEU A 270 -15.92 -15.34 -1.71
N ARG A 271 -16.20 -14.26 -0.96
CA ARG A 271 -16.27 -14.29 0.51
C ARG A 271 -17.34 -15.24 1.02
N THR A 272 -18.52 -15.23 0.40
CA THR A 272 -19.62 -16.14 0.81
C THR A 272 -19.36 -17.60 0.48
N GLY A 273 -18.54 -17.89 -0.53
CA GLY A 273 -18.13 -19.26 -0.90
C GLY A 273 -16.89 -19.76 -0.14
N PHE A 274 -16.22 -18.90 0.63
CA PHE A 274 -15.03 -19.29 1.40
C PHE A 274 -15.44 -19.79 2.79
N PRO A 275 -14.96 -20.97 3.24
CA PRO A 275 -15.27 -21.43 4.58
C PRO A 275 -14.73 -20.44 5.61
N ASN A 276 -15.59 -20.07 6.56
CA ASN A 276 -15.17 -19.32 7.75
C ASN A 276 -14.26 -20.23 8.58
N TYR A 277 -12.96 -19.90 8.67
CA TYR A 277 -12.01 -20.52 9.58
C TYR A 277 -11.95 -19.76 10.90
#